data_4764ff82b075afd26840e90f7c7d9756
#
_entry.id   4764ff82b075afd26840e90f7c7d9756
#
_cell.length_a   1.000
_cell.length_b   1.000
_cell.length_c   1.000
_cell.angle_alpha   90.00
_cell.angle_beta   90.00
_cell.angle_gamma   90.00
#
_symmetry.space_group_name_H-M   'P 1'
#
loop_
_entity.id
_entity.type
_entity.pdbx_description
1 polymer ?
#
loop_
_entity_poly.entity_id
_entity_poly.type
_entity_poly.pdbx_seq_one_letter_code
_entity_poly.pdbx_strand_id
1 'polypeptide(L)'
;MKPTKLADGTTVNCLLSTEARVLDHHVDGYFSHGIELHDGATVIDVGANIGVFGVRTLQKKASVRVIACEPVPAIFECLEANAKRHGDGRFIPLECGISSEPGRAHFTYYPNSPALSTSRPEQWTAEALEEAVEGSLKNPPDDLWYIRYLPRFVAKWFALRMRHSAETFECELKTISDLISEHQIDEINLLKIDCEGAEYDCLIGIGEDDWAKVKQVVVEVHDIDDGLARVKARLNEMGLNSMVIEQESALEGTQLFNIFARRSNEASPC
;
A
#
# COMPACT_ATOMS: atom_id res chain seq x y z
N MET A 1 -7.90 3.94 18.82
CA MET A 1 -6.91 2.86 18.53
C MET A 1 -6.79 1.88 19.69
N LYS A 2 -6.31 0.64 19.42
CA LYS A 2 -6.10 -0.43 20.41
C LYS A 2 -4.86 -1.25 20.05
N PRO A 3 -4.14 -1.81 21.03
CA PRO A 3 -3.02 -2.70 20.75
C PRO A 3 -3.53 -4.08 20.31
N THR A 4 -2.84 -4.67 19.33
CA THR A 4 -3.11 -6.01 18.80
C THR A 4 -1.79 -6.74 18.60
N LYS A 5 -1.77 -8.06 18.84
CA LYS A 5 -0.62 -8.91 18.52
C LYS A 5 -0.75 -9.48 17.11
N LEU A 6 0.29 -9.34 16.33
CA LEU A 6 0.49 -10.01 15.04
C LEU A 6 0.89 -11.48 15.27
N ALA A 7 1.02 -12.25 14.19
CA ALA A 7 1.26 -13.69 14.26
C ALA A 7 2.53 -14.08 15.02
N ASP A 8 3.60 -13.29 14.91
CA ASP A 8 4.89 -13.51 15.60
C ASP A 8 4.95 -12.93 17.03
N GLY A 9 3.83 -12.35 17.52
CA GLY A 9 3.74 -11.70 18.83
C GLY A 9 4.10 -10.20 18.82
N THR A 10 4.52 -9.63 17.69
CA THR A 10 4.74 -8.17 17.54
C THR A 10 3.45 -7.41 17.87
N THR A 11 3.56 -6.39 18.72
CA THR A 11 2.39 -5.59 19.11
C THR A 11 2.32 -4.33 18.25
N VAL A 12 1.20 -4.15 17.56
CA VAL A 12 0.87 -2.94 16.81
C VAL A 12 -0.41 -2.29 17.33
N ASN A 13 -0.52 -0.97 17.17
CA ASN A 13 -1.75 -0.23 17.40
C ASN A 13 -2.59 -0.25 16.12
N CYS A 14 -3.89 -0.47 16.25
CA CYS A 14 -4.80 -0.55 15.11
C CYS A 14 -6.20 -0.06 15.47
N LEU A 15 -7.01 0.19 14.46
CA LEU A 15 -8.45 0.44 14.60
C LEU A 15 -9.20 -0.88 14.70
N LEU A 16 -8.94 -1.82 13.79
CA LEU A 16 -9.53 -3.14 13.72
C LEU A 16 -8.46 -4.24 13.81
N SER A 17 -8.57 -5.14 14.80
CA SER A 17 -7.57 -6.20 15.01
C SER A 17 -7.56 -7.25 13.88
N THR A 18 -8.70 -7.48 13.23
CA THR A 18 -8.81 -8.37 12.09
C THR A 18 -8.05 -7.82 10.89
N GLU A 19 -8.22 -6.53 10.59
CA GLU A 19 -7.52 -5.85 9.51
C GLU A 19 -6.01 -5.84 9.72
N ALA A 20 -5.54 -5.54 10.94
CA ALA A 20 -4.10 -5.57 11.25
C ALA A 20 -3.46 -6.95 10.96
N ARG A 21 -4.20 -8.05 11.17
CA ARG A 21 -3.71 -9.40 10.86
C ARG A 21 -3.73 -9.71 9.37
N VAL A 22 -4.73 -9.21 8.64
CA VAL A 22 -4.79 -9.34 7.19
C VAL A 22 -3.61 -8.59 6.56
N LEU A 23 -3.37 -7.34 6.97
CA LEU A 23 -2.21 -6.56 6.52
C LEU A 23 -0.89 -7.30 6.81
N ASP A 24 -0.74 -7.89 8.00
CA ASP A 24 0.45 -8.66 8.36
C ASP A 24 0.68 -9.87 7.45
N HIS A 25 -0.39 -10.54 7.03
CA HIS A 25 -0.31 -11.68 6.14
C HIS A 25 0.14 -11.30 4.72
N HIS A 26 -0.27 -10.13 4.24
CA HIS A 26 0.08 -9.66 2.89
C HIS A 26 1.51 -9.11 2.79
N VAL A 27 2.10 -8.64 3.88
CA VAL A 27 3.41 -7.96 3.84
C VAL A 27 4.52 -8.79 3.20
N ASP A 28 4.57 -10.10 3.46
CA ASP A 28 5.63 -10.93 2.89
C ASP A 28 5.54 -11.03 1.37
N GLY A 29 4.35 -10.87 0.80
CA GLY A 29 4.11 -10.80 -0.64
C GLY A 29 4.88 -9.65 -1.31
N TYR A 30 4.99 -8.50 -0.68
CA TYR A 30 5.70 -7.34 -1.24
C TYR A 30 7.22 -7.54 -1.39
N PHE A 31 7.79 -8.55 -0.73
CA PHE A 31 9.20 -8.92 -0.87
C PHE A 31 9.43 -10.13 -1.80
N SER A 32 8.44 -10.44 -2.64
CA SER A 32 8.50 -11.50 -3.65
C SER A 32 9.27 -11.06 -4.91
N HIS A 33 9.40 -11.96 -5.87
CA HIS A 33 9.88 -11.70 -7.23
C HIS A 33 11.22 -10.96 -7.32
N GLY A 34 12.09 -11.18 -6.32
CA GLY A 34 13.43 -10.59 -6.26
C GLY A 34 13.48 -9.14 -5.77
N ILE A 35 12.43 -8.68 -5.10
CA ILE A 35 12.49 -7.42 -4.32
C ILE A 35 13.38 -7.68 -3.10
N GLU A 36 14.48 -6.96 -3.00
CA GLU A 36 15.47 -7.13 -1.96
C GLU A 36 15.85 -5.80 -1.31
N LEU A 37 16.08 -5.85 -0.01
CA LEU A 37 16.60 -4.71 0.75
C LEU A 37 17.99 -5.05 1.30
N HIS A 38 18.86 -4.07 1.31
CA HIS A 38 20.16 -4.14 1.96
C HIS A 38 20.19 -3.26 3.22
N ASP A 39 21.24 -3.36 4.01
CA ASP A 39 21.44 -2.49 5.16
C ASP A 39 21.63 -1.04 4.70
N GLY A 40 20.99 -0.11 5.40
CA GLY A 40 21.00 1.31 5.04
C GLY A 40 20.00 1.70 3.94
N ALA A 41 19.20 0.75 3.42
CA ALA A 41 18.19 1.03 2.39
C ALA A 41 17.16 2.09 2.85
N THR A 42 16.72 2.92 1.91
CA THR A 42 15.58 3.83 2.08
C THR A 42 14.36 3.25 1.38
N VAL A 43 13.27 3.18 2.12
CA VAL A 43 11.97 2.70 1.65
C VAL A 43 10.94 3.82 1.75
N ILE A 44 10.18 4.05 0.70
CA ILE A 44 8.98 4.89 0.72
C ILE A 44 7.76 3.98 0.66
N ASP A 45 6.84 4.15 1.59
CA ASP A 45 5.59 3.41 1.73
C ASP A 45 4.41 4.37 1.53
N VAL A 46 3.80 4.34 0.35
CA VAL A 46 2.63 5.14 0.01
C VAL A 46 1.39 4.33 0.29
N GLY A 47 0.44 4.91 1.05
CA GLY A 47 -0.70 4.17 1.58
C GLY A 47 -0.26 3.22 2.70
N ALA A 48 0.46 3.78 3.68
CA ALA A 48 1.10 2.98 4.72
C ALA A 48 0.11 2.35 5.71
N ASN A 49 -1.14 2.78 5.68
CA ASN A 49 -2.15 2.36 6.62
C ASN A 49 -1.63 2.46 8.08
N ILE A 50 -1.86 1.51 8.93
CA ILE A 50 -1.33 1.50 10.33
C ILE A 50 0.19 1.20 10.41
N GLY A 51 0.90 1.06 9.29
CA GLY A 51 2.35 0.91 9.22
C GLY A 51 2.88 -0.51 9.43
N VAL A 52 2.08 -1.55 9.22
CA VAL A 52 2.53 -2.96 9.37
C VAL A 52 3.68 -3.27 8.43
N PHE A 53 3.61 -2.82 7.15
CA PHE A 53 4.69 -2.99 6.19
C PHE A 53 6.00 -2.35 6.69
N GLY A 54 5.94 -1.11 7.17
CA GLY A 54 7.11 -0.42 7.74
C GLY A 54 7.70 -1.15 8.94
N VAL A 55 6.87 -1.64 9.88
CA VAL A 55 7.32 -2.43 11.03
C VAL A 55 8.04 -3.70 10.57
N ARG A 56 7.49 -4.44 9.61
CA ARG A 56 8.10 -5.67 9.07
C ARG A 56 9.39 -5.39 8.31
N THR A 57 9.42 -4.29 7.56
CA THR A 57 10.61 -3.83 6.85
C THR A 57 11.77 -3.59 7.81
N LEU A 58 11.53 -2.88 8.92
CA LEU A 58 12.54 -2.62 9.96
C LEU A 58 13.01 -3.90 10.67
N GLN A 59 12.16 -4.90 10.80
CA GLN A 59 12.54 -6.20 11.37
C GLN A 59 13.41 -7.03 10.43
N LYS A 60 13.20 -6.89 9.10
CA LYS A 60 13.99 -7.62 8.09
C LYS A 60 15.44 -7.10 8.02
N LYS A 61 15.67 -5.80 8.23
CA LYS A 61 16.99 -5.16 8.12
C LYS A 61 17.17 -4.06 9.16
N ALA A 62 18.22 -4.15 9.94
CA ALA A 62 18.41 -3.33 11.13
C ALA A 62 18.62 -1.82 10.87
N SER A 63 19.16 -1.44 9.71
CA SER A 63 19.51 -0.05 9.37
C SER A 63 18.64 0.58 8.28
N VAL A 64 17.53 -0.06 7.90
CA VAL A 64 16.59 0.50 6.93
C VAL A 64 15.90 1.74 7.50
N ARG A 65 15.71 2.75 6.64
CA ARG A 65 14.87 3.92 6.88
C ARG A 65 13.58 3.78 6.11
N VAL A 66 12.44 4.00 6.77
CA VAL A 66 11.10 3.96 6.16
C VAL A 66 10.45 5.33 6.27
N ILE A 67 9.99 5.87 5.15
CA ILE A 67 9.16 7.09 5.07
C ILE A 67 7.79 6.61 4.64
N ALA A 68 6.77 6.82 5.48
CA ALA A 68 5.45 6.23 5.32
C ALA A 68 4.37 7.31 5.27
N CYS A 69 3.61 7.35 4.18
CA CYS A 69 2.57 8.33 3.93
C CYS A 69 1.19 7.70 4.11
N GLU A 70 0.38 8.32 4.96
CA GLU A 70 -0.99 7.92 5.24
C GLU A 70 -1.87 9.17 5.39
N PRO A 71 -2.88 9.38 4.50
CA PRO A 71 -3.69 10.59 4.51
C PRO A 71 -4.80 10.60 5.57
N VAL A 72 -5.27 9.44 6.05
CA VAL A 72 -6.43 9.35 6.93
C VAL A 72 -6.04 9.60 8.40
N PRO A 73 -6.50 10.68 9.05
CA PRO A 73 -6.05 11.06 10.40
C PRO A 73 -6.19 9.93 11.43
N ALA A 74 -7.32 9.23 11.44
CA ALA A 74 -7.57 8.14 12.40
C ALA A 74 -6.65 6.93 12.20
N ILE A 75 -6.23 6.65 10.95
CA ILE A 75 -5.28 5.59 10.60
C ILE A 75 -3.86 6.09 10.90
N PHE A 76 -3.56 7.35 10.54
CA PHE A 76 -2.27 7.99 10.79
C PHE A 76 -1.90 8.00 12.28
N GLU A 77 -2.85 8.23 13.20
CA GLU A 77 -2.59 8.10 14.64
C GLU A 77 -2.04 6.70 15.01
N CYS A 78 -2.53 5.65 14.35
CA CYS A 78 -2.02 4.30 14.56
C CYS A 78 -0.62 4.14 13.96
N LEU A 79 -0.40 4.64 12.75
CA LEU A 79 0.90 4.66 12.07
C LEU A 79 1.96 5.36 12.93
N GLU A 80 1.66 6.58 13.40
CA GLU A 80 2.56 7.35 14.25
C GLU A 80 2.93 6.60 15.54
N ALA A 81 1.92 6.02 16.21
CA ALA A 81 2.15 5.23 17.42
C ALA A 81 3.01 3.98 17.16
N ASN A 82 2.84 3.33 16.01
CA ASN A 82 3.64 2.18 15.59
C ASN A 82 5.06 2.59 15.18
N ALA A 83 5.20 3.69 14.44
CA ALA A 83 6.50 4.25 14.10
C ALA A 83 7.31 4.62 15.35
N LYS A 84 6.68 5.26 16.33
CA LYS A 84 7.32 5.58 17.62
C LYS A 84 7.73 4.33 18.41
N ARG A 85 6.92 3.27 18.35
CA ARG A 85 7.20 2.03 19.09
C ARG A 85 8.32 1.21 18.48
N HIS A 86 8.41 1.14 17.15
CA HIS A 86 9.27 0.18 16.44
C HIS A 86 10.40 0.83 15.66
N GLY A 87 10.30 2.16 15.38
CA GLY A 87 11.16 2.80 14.38
C GLY A 87 12.49 3.28 14.88
N ASP A 88 12.64 3.57 16.16
CA ASP A 88 13.87 4.15 16.73
C ASP A 88 14.43 5.32 15.90
N GLY A 89 13.52 6.22 15.47
CA GLY A 89 13.82 7.37 14.60
C GLY A 89 13.99 7.06 13.11
N ARG A 90 13.99 5.79 12.70
CA ARG A 90 14.15 5.37 11.29
C ARG A 90 12.81 5.14 10.57
N PHE A 91 11.71 5.10 11.29
CA PHE A 91 10.37 5.04 10.75
C PHE A 91 9.73 6.43 10.86
N ILE A 92 9.54 7.09 9.73
CA ILE A 92 9.11 8.48 9.62
C ILE A 92 7.68 8.49 9.07
N PRO A 93 6.66 8.68 9.92
CA PRO A 93 5.28 8.79 9.47
C PRO A 93 4.99 10.21 8.96
N LEU A 94 4.25 10.33 7.87
CA LEU A 94 3.81 11.58 7.26
C LEU A 94 2.31 11.55 7.03
N GLU A 95 1.59 12.55 7.56
CA GLU A 95 0.14 12.70 7.37
C GLU A 95 -0.14 13.41 6.05
N CYS A 96 -0.01 12.68 4.94
CA CYS A 96 -0.26 13.21 3.60
C CYS A 96 -0.66 12.10 2.63
N GLY A 97 -1.38 12.49 1.57
CA GLY A 97 -1.53 11.69 0.38
C GLY A 97 -0.39 11.94 -0.61
N ILE A 98 -0.16 11.01 -1.53
CA ILE A 98 0.79 11.19 -2.63
C ILE A 98 0.02 11.29 -3.95
N SER A 99 0.43 12.23 -4.82
CA SER A 99 -0.22 12.51 -6.10
C SER A 99 0.78 13.02 -7.13
N SER A 100 0.27 13.36 -8.32
CA SER A 100 1.06 13.92 -9.43
C SER A 100 1.54 15.35 -9.16
N GLU A 101 0.82 16.10 -8.34
CA GLU A 101 1.12 17.50 -7.99
C GLU A 101 0.81 17.75 -6.52
N PRO A 102 1.56 18.64 -5.83
CA PRO A 102 1.24 19.03 -4.47
C PRO A 102 -0.06 19.82 -4.43
N GLY A 103 -0.80 19.69 -3.32
CA GLY A 103 -2.09 20.39 -3.20
C GLY A 103 -2.91 19.87 -2.03
N ARG A 104 -4.22 19.82 -2.21
CA ARG A 104 -5.18 19.26 -1.26
C ARG A 104 -6.24 18.44 -1.99
N ALA A 105 -6.69 17.36 -1.37
CA ALA A 105 -7.78 16.53 -1.88
C ALA A 105 -8.71 16.10 -0.77
N HIS A 106 -9.93 15.74 -1.16
CA HIS A 106 -10.89 15.11 -0.26
C HIS A 106 -10.68 13.60 -0.29
N PHE A 107 -10.58 13.01 0.90
CA PHE A 107 -10.54 11.56 1.09
C PHE A 107 -11.83 11.10 1.76
N THR A 108 -12.28 9.92 1.37
CA THR A 108 -13.40 9.23 2.02
C THR A 108 -12.83 8.14 2.91
N TYR A 109 -13.10 8.25 4.20
CA TYR A 109 -12.74 7.28 5.22
C TYR A 109 -13.92 6.36 5.52
N TYR A 110 -13.66 5.07 5.57
CA TYR A 110 -14.63 4.04 5.91
C TYR A 110 -14.32 3.42 7.28
N PRO A 111 -14.96 3.87 8.39
CA PRO A 111 -14.63 3.39 9.75
C PRO A 111 -14.75 1.89 9.95
N ASN A 112 -15.62 1.23 9.17
CA ASN A 112 -15.84 -0.21 9.23
C ASN A 112 -14.88 -1.02 8.33
N SER A 113 -14.11 -0.36 7.47
CA SER A 113 -13.09 -0.94 6.57
C SER A 113 -12.04 0.11 6.24
N PRO A 114 -11.19 0.51 7.21
CA PRO A 114 -10.19 1.55 7.05
C PRO A 114 -9.29 1.40 5.83
N ALA A 115 -8.94 0.16 5.46
CA ALA A 115 -8.10 -0.13 4.30
C ALA A 115 -8.68 0.33 2.96
N LEU A 116 -10.01 0.47 2.83
CA LEU A 116 -10.67 0.94 1.61
C LEU A 116 -10.75 2.46 1.49
N SER A 117 -10.09 3.20 2.38
CA SER A 117 -10.16 4.67 2.40
C SER A 117 -9.39 5.26 1.22
N THR A 118 -10.04 6.12 0.43
CA THR A 118 -9.54 6.53 -0.88
C THR A 118 -9.89 7.98 -1.20
N SER A 119 -9.11 8.60 -2.09
CA SER A 119 -9.45 9.87 -2.75
C SER A 119 -10.43 9.68 -3.92
N ARG A 120 -10.69 8.44 -4.32
CA ARG A 120 -11.53 8.07 -5.48
C ARG A 120 -12.69 7.14 -5.07
N PRO A 121 -13.62 7.60 -4.21
CA PRO A 121 -14.68 6.76 -3.65
C PRO A 121 -15.64 6.18 -4.69
N GLU A 122 -15.68 6.74 -5.89
CA GLU A 122 -16.46 6.24 -7.03
C GLU A 122 -15.99 4.86 -7.53
N GLN A 123 -14.76 4.47 -7.27
CA GLN A 123 -14.22 3.16 -7.63
C GLN A 123 -14.83 2.04 -6.78
N TRP A 124 -15.17 2.34 -5.53
CA TRP A 124 -15.79 1.40 -4.63
C TRP A 124 -17.32 1.43 -4.76
N THR A 125 -17.84 0.99 -5.91
CA THR A 125 -19.28 0.77 -6.08
C THR A 125 -19.78 -0.35 -5.17
N ALA A 126 -21.09 -0.44 -4.99
CA ALA A 126 -21.67 -1.53 -4.20
C ALA A 126 -21.37 -2.90 -4.83
N GLU A 127 -21.37 -2.95 -6.16
CA GLU A 127 -21.08 -4.14 -6.95
C GLU A 127 -19.60 -4.55 -6.82
N ALA A 128 -18.65 -3.61 -6.94
CA ALA A 128 -17.21 -3.87 -6.81
C ALA A 128 -16.87 -4.42 -5.42
N LEU A 129 -17.45 -3.84 -4.36
CA LEU A 129 -17.27 -4.35 -3.00
C LEU A 129 -17.93 -5.71 -2.79
N GLU A 130 -19.11 -5.96 -3.38
CA GLU A 130 -19.76 -7.27 -3.30
C GLU A 130 -18.88 -8.34 -3.96
N GLU A 131 -18.30 -8.04 -5.14
CA GLU A 131 -17.38 -8.93 -5.86
C GLU A 131 -16.10 -9.21 -5.07
N ALA A 132 -15.48 -8.18 -4.49
CA ALA A 132 -14.28 -8.33 -3.65
C ALA A 132 -14.56 -9.19 -2.41
N VAL A 133 -15.69 -8.97 -1.73
CA VAL A 133 -16.10 -9.79 -0.58
C VAL A 133 -16.42 -11.23 -1.03
N GLU A 134 -17.10 -11.43 -2.16
CA GLU A 134 -17.34 -12.77 -2.71
C GLU A 134 -16.03 -13.51 -3.04
N GLY A 135 -15.04 -12.81 -3.61
CA GLY A 135 -13.72 -13.35 -3.87
C GLY A 135 -13.02 -13.84 -2.59
N SER A 136 -13.01 -12.99 -1.57
CA SER A 136 -12.46 -13.32 -0.25
C SER A 136 -13.21 -14.48 0.45
N LEU A 137 -14.52 -14.60 0.24
CA LEU A 137 -15.30 -15.72 0.77
C LEU A 137 -15.02 -17.04 0.04
N LYS A 138 -14.68 -16.99 -1.26
CA LYS A 138 -14.33 -18.19 -2.05
C LYS A 138 -12.96 -18.73 -1.70
N ASN A 139 -12.01 -17.84 -1.47
CA ASN A 139 -10.60 -18.14 -1.18
C ASN A 139 -10.18 -17.58 0.20
N PRO A 140 -10.81 -18.03 1.30
CA PRO A 140 -10.49 -17.53 2.62
C PRO A 140 -9.11 -17.98 3.08
N PRO A 141 -8.47 -17.22 4.00
CA PRO A 141 -7.31 -17.68 4.74
C PRO A 141 -7.58 -19.04 5.43
N ASP A 142 -6.54 -19.85 5.61
CA ASP A 142 -6.66 -21.22 6.12
C ASP A 142 -7.37 -21.29 7.48
N ASP A 143 -7.15 -20.32 8.35
CA ASP A 143 -7.80 -20.20 9.66
C ASP A 143 -9.29 -19.83 9.61
N LEU A 144 -9.74 -19.32 8.46
CA LEU A 144 -11.12 -18.90 8.21
C LEU A 144 -11.83 -19.77 7.15
N TRP A 145 -11.31 -20.97 6.86
CA TRP A 145 -11.81 -21.88 5.81
C TRP A 145 -13.33 -22.08 5.82
N TYR A 146 -13.99 -21.96 6.96
CA TYR A 146 -15.42 -22.15 7.15
C TYR A 146 -16.27 -21.03 6.53
N ILE A 147 -15.70 -19.83 6.28
CA ILE A 147 -16.47 -18.70 5.71
C ILE A 147 -16.84 -18.94 4.25
N ARG A 148 -16.14 -19.84 3.54
CA ARG A 148 -16.54 -20.24 2.16
C ARG A 148 -17.95 -20.84 2.04
N TYR A 149 -18.52 -21.30 3.15
CA TYR A 149 -19.87 -21.86 3.19
C TYR A 149 -20.94 -20.79 3.50
N LEU A 150 -20.57 -19.54 3.69
CA LEU A 150 -21.53 -18.47 3.92
C LEU A 150 -22.37 -18.21 2.67
N PRO A 151 -23.68 -17.98 2.85
CA PRO A 151 -24.57 -17.65 1.73
C PRO A 151 -24.17 -16.32 1.07
N ARG A 152 -24.37 -16.19 -0.24
CA ARG A 152 -24.03 -14.97 -1.01
C ARG A 152 -24.63 -13.68 -0.46
N PHE A 153 -25.84 -13.72 0.12
CA PHE A 153 -26.44 -12.50 0.69
C PHE A 153 -25.60 -11.90 1.84
N VAL A 154 -24.71 -12.70 2.44
CA VAL A 154 -23.78 -12.25 3.48
C VAL A 154 -22.74 -11.31 2.87
N ALA A 155 -22.24 -11.58 1.66
CA ALA A 155 -21.33 -10.69 0.94
C ALA A 155 -21.95 -9.30 0.77
N LYS A 156 -23.17 -9.24 0.28
CA LYS A 156 -23.91 -7.98 0.11
C LYS A 156 -24.10 -7.22 1.44
N TRP A 157 -24.43 -7.93 2.50
CA TRP A 157 -24.57 -7.31 3.83
C TRP A 157 -23.22 -6.74 4.33
N PHE A 158 -22.11 -7.48 4.14
CA PHE A 158 -20.77 -7.00 4.47
C PHE A 158 -20.39 -5.78 3.64
N ALA A 159 -20.56 -5.81 2.32
CA ALA A 159 -20.27 -4.69 1.43
C ALA A 159 -21.02 -3.41 1.84
N LEU A 160 -22.31 -3.52 2.17
CA LEU A 160 -23.09 -2.40 2.69
C LEU A 160 -22.56 -1.89 4.03
N ARG A 161 -22.14 -2.81 4.93
CA ARG A 161 -21.61 -2.45 6.21
C ARG A 161 -20.24 -1.77 6.10
N MET A 162 -19.40 -2.17 5.15
CA MET A 162 -18.08 -1.55 4.91
C MET A 162 -18.22 -0.07 4.55
N ARG A 163 -19.22 0.28 3.74
CA ARG A 163 -19.48 1.67 3.33
C ARG A 163 -20.27 2.49 4.35
N HIS A 164 -20.84 1.84 5.36
CA HIS A 164 -21.67 2.54 6.35
C HIS A 164 -20.82 3.52 7.17
N SER A 165 -21.36 4.73 7.39
CA SER A 165 -20.71 5.80 8.17
C SER A 165 -19.42 6.34 7.50
N ALA A 166 -19.37 6.38 6.16
CA ALA A 166 -18.28 7.05 5.46
C ALA A 166 -18.19 8.53 5.89
N GLU A 167 -16.96 8.97 6.14
CA GLU A 167 -16.62 10.34 6.52
C GLU A 167 -15.69 10.93 5.46
N THR A 168 -15.86 12.22 5.14
CA THR A 168 -14.98 12.91 4.17
C THR A 168 -14.19 13.98 4.89
N PHE A 169 -12.90 14.07 4.61
CA PHE A 169 -11.99 15.08 5.14
C PHE A 169 -11.03 15.57 4.05
N GLU A 170 -10.44 16.72 4.28
CA GLU A 170 -9.43 17.29 3.39
C GLU A 170 -8.03 16.92 3.90
N CYS A 171 -7.16 16.47 2.99
CA CYS A 171 -5.78 16.10 3.30
C CYS A 171 -4.80 16.84 2.38
N GLU A 172 -3.60 17.11 2.87
CA GLU A 172 -2.47 17.60 2.11
C GLU A 172 -1.99 16.53 1.13
N LEU A 173 -1.67 16.95 -0.11
CA LEU A 173 -1.04 16.12 -1.12
C LEU A 173 0.40 16.57 -1.33
N LYS A 174 1.31 15.60 -1.42
CA LYS A 174 2.70 15.77 -1.83
C LYS A 174 3.01 14.91 -3.05
N THR A 175 4.15 15.18 -3.67
CA THR A 175 4.72 14.29 -4.70
C THR A 175 5.84 13.45 -4.10
N ILE A 176 6.23 12.36 -4.77
CA ILE A 176 7.44 11.61 -4.39
C ILE A 176 8.68 12.51 -4.48
N SER A 177 8.74 13.42 -5.45
CA SER A 177 9.84 14.39 -5.59
C SER A 177 9.92 15.37 -4.42
N ASP A 178 8.77 15.78 -3.85
CA ASP A 178 8.76 16.58 -2.62
C ASP A 178 9.40 15.79 -1.46
N LEU A 179 9.04 14.52 -1.29
CA LEU A 179 9.64 13.68 -0.25
C LEU A 179 11.15 13.50 -0.45
N ILE A 180 11.60 13.31 -1.69
CA ILE A 180 13.02 13.21 -2.04
C ILE A 180 13.76 14.47 -1.59
N SER A 181 13.22 15.64 -1.88
CA SER A 181 13.80 16.93 -1.53
C SER A 181 13.77 17.19 -0.03
N GLU A 182 12.61 17.04 0.62
CA GLU A 182 12.40 17.33 2.05
C GLU A 182 13.26 16.42 2.95
N HIS A 183 13.38 15.16 2.58
CA HIS A 183 14.10 14.15 3.36
C HIS A 183 15.52 13.87 2.87
N GLN A 184 16.02 14.65 1.88
CA GLN A 184 17.37 14.54 1.31
C GLN A 184 17.68 13.09 0.89
N ILE A 185 16.80 12.50 0.06
CA ILE A 185 16.92 11.12 -0.36
C ILE A 185 17.81 11.03 -1.60
N ASP A 186 18.94 10.34 -1.48
CA ASP A 186 19.85 10.07 -2.59
C ASP A 186 19.41 8.84 -3.40
N GLU A 187 18.82 7.84 -2.73
CA GLU A 187 18.37 6.60 -3.34
C GLU A 187 17.11 6.05 -2.65
N ILE A 188 16.13 5.63 -3.45
CA ILE A 188 14.94 4.89 -3.01
C ILE A 188 15.16 3.44 -3.40
N ASN A 189 15.50 2.60 -2.42
CA ASN A 189 15.77 1.18 -2.66
C ASN A 189 14.48 0.39 -2.92
N LEU A 190 13.38 0.84 -2.31
CA LEU A 190 12.04 0.32 -2.59
C LEU A 190 11.00 1.43 -2.45
N LEU A 191 10.22 1.63 -3.49
CA LEU A 191 8.98 2.40 -3.49
C LEU A 191 7.80 1.43 -3.49
N LYS A 192 7.06 1.33 -2.38
CA LYS A 192 5.80 0.61 -2.31
C LYS A 192 4.67 1.62 -2.49
N ILE A 193 3.73 1.30 -3.38
CA ILE A 193 2.53 2.10 -3.65
C ILE A 193 1.31 1.19 -3.55
N ASP A 194 0.39 1.56 -2.67
CA ASP A 194 -0.87 0.89 -2.45
C ASP A 194 -1.81 1.94 -1.86
N CYS A 195 -2.48 2.69 -2.73
CA CYS A 195 -3.20 3.92 -2.38
C CYS A 195 -4.61 4.00 -2.97
N GLU A 196 -5.21 2.82 -3.19
CA GLU A 196 -6.63 2.67 -3.49
C GLU A 196 -7.09 3.54 -4.69
N GLY A 197 -6.39 3.34 -5.83
CA GLY A 197 -6.78 3.88 -7.14
C GLY A 197 -6.03 5.15 -7.58
N ALA A 198 -5.06 5.64 -6.82
CA ALA A 198 -4.24 6.81 -7.20
C ALA A 198 -2.79 6.43 -7.60
N GLU A 199 -2.53 5.15 -7.87
CA GLU A 199 -1.17 4.60 -8.07
C GLU A 199 -0.45 5.27 -9.24
N TYR A 200 -1.16 5.49 -10.36
CA TYR A 200 -0.59 6.15 -11.52
C TYR A 200 -0.21 7.61 -11.23
N ASP A 201 -1.04 8.34 -10.47
CA ASP A 201 -0.75 9.73 -10.09
C ASP A 201 0.50 9.81 -9.21
N CYS A 202 0.70 8.85 -8.30
CA CYS A 202 1.92 8.76 -7.50
C CYS A 202 3.18 8.63 -8.39
N LEU A 203 3.12 7.81 -9.44
CA LEU A 203 4.24 7.64 -10.37
C LEU A 203 4.49 8.89 -11.24
N ILE A 204 3.44 9.61 -11.63
CA ILE A 204 3.56 10.88 -12.38
C ILE A 204 4.18 11.98 -11.51
N GLY A 205 3.95 11.94 -10.20
CA GLY A 205 4.56 12.86 -9.23
C GLY A 205 6.07 12.69 -9.03
N ILE A 206 6.72 11.73 -9.73
CA ILE A 206 8.17 11.57 -9.73
C ILE A 206 8.75 12.35 -10.91
N GLY A 207 9.51 13.39 -10.61
CA GLY A 207 10.23 14.18 -11.63
C GLY A 207 11.23 13.33 -12.43
N GLU A 208 11.46 13.70 -13.68
CA GLU A 208 12.33 12.93 -14.59
C GLU A 208 13.73 12.67 -14.00
N ASP A 209 14.33 13.67 -13.34
CA ASP A 209 15.66 13.54 -12.71
C ASP A 209 15.65 12.63 -11.47
N ASP A 210 14.51 12.52 -10.79
CA ASP A 210 14.37 11.73 -9.57
C ASP A 210 14.15 10.23 -9.84
N TRP A 211 13.68 9.87 -11.03
CA TRP A 211 13.53 8.48 -11.42
C TRP A 211 14.83 7.68 -11.34
N ALA A 212 15.96 8.31 -11.58
CA ALA A 212 17.27 7.65 -11.45
C ALA A 212 17.55 7.13 -10.03
N LYS A 213 16.94 7.75 -9.02
CA LYS A 213 17.06 7.36 -7.60
C LYS A 213 16.23 6.13 -7.27
N VAL A 214 15.15 5.83 -8.01
CA VAL A 214 14.25 4.70 -7.74
C VAL A 214 14.84 3.40 -8.29
N LYS A 215 15.09 2.42 -7.42
CA LYS A 215 15.71 1.12 -7.79
C LYS A 215 14.67 0.02 -7.99
N GLN A 216 13.68 -0.04 -7.11
CA GLN A 216 12.64 -1.06 -7.12
C GLN A 216 11.30 -0.42 -6.80
N VAL A 217 10.25 -0.92 -7.44
CA VAL A 217 8.86 -0.51 -7.20
C VAL A 217 8.02 -1.76 -6.99
N VAL A 218 7.19 -1.73 -5.95
CA VAL A 218 6.06 -2.64 -5.80
C VAL A 218 4.80 -1.78 -5.77
N VAL A 219 3.89 -2.05 -6.68
CA VAL A 219 2.64 -1.28 -6.75
C VAL A 219 1.45 -2.21 -6.89
N GLU A 220 0.47 -2.05 -5.98
CA GLU A 220 -0.84 -2.64 -6.12
C GLU A 220 -1.67 -1.72 -7.02
N VAL A 221 -2.13 -2.25 -8.15
CA VAL A 221 -2.80 -1.47 -9.20
C VAL A 221 -4.26 -1.87 -9.30
N HIS A 222 -5.13 -0.88 -9.21
CA HIS A 222 -6.53 -1.00 -9.59
C HIS A 222 -6.65 -0.81 -11.11
N ASP A 223 -6.94 -1.91 -11.86
CA ASP A 223 -7.05 -1.88 -13.32
C ASP A 223 -8.39 -1.27 -13.77
N ILE A 224 -8.56 0.00 -13.46
CA ILE A 224 -9.68 0.83 -13.87
C ILE A 224 -9.15 1.80 -14.93
N ASP A 225 -9.88 1.96 -16.03
CA ASP A 225 -9.50 2.84 -17.15
C ASP A 225 -8.06 2.59 -17.68
N ASP A 226 -7.74 1.31 -17.93
CA ASP A 226 -6.43 0.84 -18.39
C ASP A 226 -5.28 1.16 -17.38
N GLY A 227 -5.57 1.21 -16.09
CA GLY A 227 -4.63 1.54 -15.02
C GLY A 227 -3.37 0.67 -15.05
N LEU A 228 -3.54 -0.64 -15.18
CA LEU A 228 -2.43 -1.60 -15.27
C LEU A 228 -1.51 -1.32 -16.47
N ALA A 229 -2.09 -1.05 -17.65
CA ALA A 229 -1.33 -0.76 -18.85
C ALA A 229 -0.55 0.56 -18.72
N ARG A 230 -1.15 1.59 -18.13
CA ARG A 230 -0.53 2.91 -17.91
C ARG A 230 0.62 2.82 -16.91
N VAL A 231 0.43 2.17 -15.78
CA VAL A 231 1.49 1.95 -14.76
C VAL A 231 2.65 1.19 -15.36
N LYS A 232 2.37 0.07 -16.05
CA LYS A 232 3.39 -0.74 -16.74
C LYS A 232 4.19 0.06 -17.78
N ALA A 233 3.50 0.87 -18.59
CA ALA A 233 4.15 1.70 -19.60
C ALA A 233 5.08 2.72 -18.94
N ARG A 234 4.62 3.40 -17.87
CA ARG A 234 5.44 4.40 -17.16
C ARG A 234 6.68 3.77 -16.53
N LEU A 235 6.55 2.64 -15.85
CA LEU A 235 7.69 1.93 -15.24
C LEU A 235 8.73 1.51 -16.30
N ASN A 236 8.28 0.99 -17.45
CA ASN A 236 9.18 0.64 -18.56
C ASN A 236 9.90 1.88 -19.12
N GLU A 237 9.19 2.98 -19.35
CA GLU A 237 9.76 4.24 -19.82
C GLU A 237 10.86 4.73 -18.88
N MET A 238 10.68 4.57 -17.59
CA MET A 238 11.63 4.99 -16.55
C MET A 238 12.74 3.95 -16.28
N GLY A 239 12.81 2.89 -17.06
CA GLY A 239 13.91 1.90 -17.02
C GLY A 239 13.75 0.80 -15.97
N LEU A 240 12.55 0.63 -15.37
CA LEU A 240 12.25 -0.50 -14.50
C LEU A 240 11.69 -1.66 -15.31
N ASN A 241 12.54 -2.27 -16.14
CA ASN A 241 12.13 -3.22 -17.19
C ASN A 241 12.07 -4.69 -16.73
N SER A 242 12.71 -5.03 -15.60
CA SER A 242 12.58 -6.36 -14.98
C SER A 242 11.29 -6.38 -14.17
N MET A 243 10.21 -6.86 -14.77
CA MET A 243 8.87 -6.73 -14.24
C MET A 243 8.13 -8.05 -14.13
N VAL A 244 7.49 -8.31 -13.00
CA VAL A 244 6.54 -9.40 -12.79
C VAL A 244 5.19 -8.79 -12.43
N ILE A 245 4.13 -9.32 -13.05
CA ILE A 245 2.75 -8.92 -12.74
C ILE A 245 2.05 -10.14 -12.20
N GLU A 246 1.45 -10.01 -11.03
CA GLU A 246 0.76 -11.09 -10.32
C GLU A 246 -0.61 -10.62 -9.85
N GLN A 247 -1.56 -11.54 -9.84
CA GLN A 247 -2.81 -11.36 -9.14
C GLN A 247 -2.83 -12.35 -7.97
N GLU A 248 -3.02 -11.86 -6.76
CA GLU A 248 -3.14 -12.74 -5.61
C GLU A 248 -4.32 -13.71 -5.79
N SER A 249 -4.16 -14.96 -5.38
CA SER A 249 -5.21 -15.98 -5.53
C SER A 249 -6.52 -15.62 -4.80
N ALA A 250 -6.44 -14.85 -3.71
CA ALA A 250 -7.61 -14.33 -3.01
C ALA A 250 -8.34 -13.22 -3.80
N LEU A 251 -7.64 -12.56 -4.73
CA LEU A 251 -8.14 -11.46 -5.56
C LEU A 251 -8.37 -11.89 -7.02
N GLU A 252 -8.25 -13.19 -7.31
CA GLU A 252 -8.41 -13.73 -8.65
C GLU A 252 -9.82 -13.42 -9.19
N GLY A 253 -9.87 -12.79 -10.36
CA GLY A 253 -11.11 -12.32 -10.99
C GLY A 253 -11.56 -10.92 -10.57
N THR A 254 -10.81 -10.23 -9.69
CA THR A 254 -10.96 -8.79 -9.43
C THR A 254 -10.13 -7.96 -10.40
N GLN A 255 -10.15 -6.62 -10.27
CA GLN A 255 -9.30 -5.70 -11.04
C GLN A 255 -8.03 -5.29 -10.28
N LEU A 256 -7.59 -6.07 -9.29
CA LEU A 256 -6.41 -5.78 -8.48
C LEU A 256 -5.21 -6.63 -8.93
N PHE A 257 -4.07 -5.97 -9.17
CA PHE A 257 -2.83 -6.60 -9.63
C PHE A 257 -1.64 -6.02 -8.90
N ASN A 258 -0.69 -6.86 -8.53
CA ASN A 258 0.60 -6.45 -8.02
C ASN A 258 1.62 -6.40 -9.15
N ILE A 259 2.34 -5.29 -9.28
CA ILE A 259 3.50 -5.15 -10.17
C ILE A 259 4.75 -5.05 -9.32
N PHE A 260 5.71 -5.95 -9.58
CA PHE A 260 7.06 -5.95 -9.01
C PHE A 260 8.02 -5.54 -10.11
N ALA A 261 8.59 -4.34 -10.02
CA ALA A 261 9.44 -3.79 -11.05
C ALA A 261 10.82 -3.41 -10.50
N ARG A 262 11.87 -3.73 -11.26
CA ARG A 262 13.26 -3.44 -10.90
C ARG A 262 14.02 -2.91 -12.11
N ARG A 263 15.04 -2.12 -11.85
CA ARG A 263 16.02 -1.82 -12.90
C ARG A 263 16.72 -3.12 -13.31
N SER A 264 16.80 -3.36 -14.60
CA SER A 264 17.68 -4.43 -15.11
C SER A 264 19.09 -4.12 -14.64
N ASN A 265 19.75 -5.07 -13.97
CA ASN A 265 21.20 -4.97 -13.80
C ASN A 265 21.78 -5.02 -15.21
N GLU A 266 22.13 -3.88 -15.78
CA GLU A 266 23.09 -3.87 -16.87
C GLU A 266 24.36 -4.52 -16.30
N ALA A 267 24.65 -5.72 -16.77
CA ALA A 267 25.94 -6.33 -16.50
C ALA A 267 26.98 -5.28 -16.85
N SER A 268 27.81 -4.87 -15.86
CA SER A 268 28.96 -4.05 -16.13
C SER A 268 29.68 -4.69 -17.33
N PRO A 269 29.94 -3.94 -18.42
CA PRO A 269 30.75 -4.48 -19.50
C PRO A 269 32.09 -4.91 -18.91
N CYS A 270 32.42 -6.19 -19.07
CA CYS A 270 33.72 -6.77 -18.74
C CYS A 270 34.84 -6.05 -19.45
#